data_c0558a08ffb81c4217948b16363aad37
#
_entry.id   c0558a08ffb81c4217948b16363aad37
#
_cell.length_a   1.000
_cell.length_b   1.000
_cell.length_c   1.000
_cell.angle_alpha   90.00
_cell.angle_beta   90.00
_cell.angle_gamma   90.00
#
_symmetry.space_group_name_H-M   'P 1'
#
loop_
_entity.id
_entity.type
_entity.pdbx_description
1 polymer ?
#
loop_
_entity_poly.entity_id
_entity_poly.type
_entity_poly.pdbx_seq_one_letter_code
_entity_poly.pdbx_strand_id
1 'polypeptide(L)'
;MTAKLARLGIGGDFDLVLHLPLRYEDETRLTPIASANPGTAVQVEGTVRSTEIVYRPKRQLISRIEDSTGELVLRFFNFYGSQAKALEPGASVRAFGEVRTGFFGGEMAHPRFRVLRGEVPLPSALTPIYPTTAGLGQSALRRLIEGALARVELDDTLPEEMSSGLGLCRFREAVEILHHPRPGADPASFSGRALPAWRRMKFDELLAQQLSMRKHYRERKSRAAPVLARKDLQTSALIARLPFRLTGAQQRAWGEI
;
A
#
# COMPACT_ATOMS: atom_id res chain seq x y z
N MET A 1 9.23 -11.60 -14.16
CA MET A 1 9.24 -10.45 -13.26
C MET A 1 8.45 -9.30 -13.85
N THR A 2 8.81 -8.82 -15.04
CA THR A 2 8.20 -7.66 -15.73
C THR A 2 6.67 -7.70 -15.85
N ALA A 3 6.07 -8.83 -16.25
CA ALA A 3 4.62 -8.96 -16.35
C ALA A 3 3.87 -8.83 -15.01
N LYS A 4 4.52 -9.14 -13.88
CA LYS A 4 3.91 -8.97 -12.55
C LYS A 4 3.96 -7.50 -12.10
N LEU A 5 5.03 -6.80 -12.41
CA LEU A 5 5.16 -5.36 -12.15
C LEU A 5 4.19 -4.55 -13.00
N ALA A 6 4.02 -4.92 -14.27
CA ALA A 6 3.05 -4.27 -15.16
C ALA A 6 1.60 -4.35 -14.64
N ARG A 7 1.21 -5.42 -13.93
CA ARG A 7 -0.10 -5.53 -13.27
C ARG A 7 -0.30 -4.53 -12.13
N LEU A 8 0.79 -4.03 -11.56
CA LEU A 8 0.80 -2.98 -10.53
C LEU A 8 0.96 -1.58 -11.13
N GLY A 9 0.98 -1.47 -12.46
CA GLY A 9 1.25 -0.20 -13.16
C GLY A 9 2.71 0.23 -13.13
N ILE A 10 3.62 -0.66 -12.74
CA ILE A 10 5.05 -0.37 -12.61
C ILE A 10 5.75 -0.71 -13.92
N GLY A 11 6.22 0.31 -14.64
CA GLY A 11 6.97 0.19 -15.89
C GLY A 11 8.46 0.49 -15.77
N GLY A 12 8.89 1.18 -14.72
CA GLY A 12 10.28 1.59 -14.53
C GLY A 12 10.68 1.78 -13.07
N ASP A 13 11.91 2.18 -12.85
CA ASP A 13 12.48 2.39 -11.51
C ASP A 13 11.79 3.54 -10.77
N PHE A 14 11.39 4.61 -11.47
CA PHE A 14 10.68 5.72 -10.86
C PHE A 14 9.30 5.29 -10.33
N ASP A 15 8.60 4.41 -11.05
CA ASP A 15 7.32 3.85 -10.60
C ASP A 15 7.49 2.99 -9.34
N LEU A 16 8.63 2.27 -9.23
CA LEU A 16 8.97 1.52 -8.01
C LEU A 16 9.18 2.45 -6.81
N VAL A 17 9.82 3.60 -7.02
CA VAL A 17 10.02 4.62 -5.98
C VAL A 17 8.68 5.23 -5.54
N LEU A 18 7.75 5.45 -6.48
CA LEU A 18 6.41 5.95 -6.19
C LEU A 18 5.44 4.87 -5.71
N HIS A 19 5.85 3.60 -5.73
CA HIS A 19 5.04 2.51 -5.19
C HIS A 19 5.10 2.50 -3.66
N LEU A 20 4.36 3.41 -3.04
CA LEU A 20 4.42 3.68 -1.61
C LEU A 20 3.81 2.57 -0.76
N PRO A 21 4.25 2.41 0.50
CA PRO A 21 3.69 1.43 1.42
C PRO A 21 2.20 1.68 1.68
N LEU A 22 1.43 0.58 1.69
CA LEU A 22 0.01 0.59 2.05
C LEU A 22 -0.18 0.77 3.56
N ARG A 23 0.68 0.10 4.34
CA ARG A 23 0.72 0.11 5.80
C ARG A 23 2.11 -0.24 6.30
N TYR A 24 2.30 -0.11 7.60
CA TYR A 24 3.54 -0.50 8.28
C TYR A 24 3.22 -1.52 9.36
N GLU A 25 4.13 -2.47 9.57
CA GLU A 25 4.02 -3.49 10.59
C GLU A 25 5.14 -3.29 11.61
N ASP A 26 4.78 -3.30 12.90
CA ASP A 26 5.74 -3.12 13.99
C ASP A 26 6.33 -4.49 14.38
N GLU A 27 7.44 -4.82 13.77
CA GLU A 27 8.25 -6.00 14.11
C GLU A 27 9.45 -5.64 15.00
N THR A 28 9.49 -4.41 15.55
CA THR A 28 10.64 -3.92 16.32
C THR A 28 10.68 -4.45 17.76
N ARG A 29 9.60 -5.04 18.22
CA ARG A 29 9.47 -5.56 19.60
C ARG A 29 8.82 -6.93 19.63
N LEU A 30 9.19 -7.71 20.64
CA LEU A 30 8.52 -8.96 20.96
C LEU A 30 7.41 -8.69 21.97
N THR A 31 6.26 -9.33 21.73
CA THR A 31 5.14 -9.35 22.68
C THR A 31 5.10 -10.71 23.36
N PRO A 32 5.12 -10.78 24.70
CA PRO A 32 4.89 -12.03 25.42
C PRO A 32 3.57 -12.65 24.99
N ILE A 33 3.51 -13.98 24.82
CA ILE A 33 2.32 -14.67 24.32
C ILE A 33 1.09 -14.39 25.18
N ALA A 34 1.25 -14.35 26.51
CA ALA A 34 0.15 -14.01 27.41
C ALA A 34 -0.39 -12.59 27.25
N SER A 35 0.41 -11.67 26.69
CA SER A 35 0.03 -10.27 26.44
C SER A 35 -0.46 -10.04 25.00
N ALA A 36 -0.49 -11.05 24.18
CA ALA A 36 -0.90 -10.98 22.78
C ALA A 36 -2.44 -10.94 22.66
N ASN A 37 -3.00 -9.74 22.66
CA ASN A 37 -4.44 -9.52 22.67
C ASN A 37 -5.10 -9.81 21.31
N PRO A 38 -6.29 -10.42 21.29
CA PRO A 38 -7.06 -10.62 20.07
C PRO A 38 -7.34 -9.29 19.33
N GLY A 39 -7.28 -9.33 17.99
CA GLY A 39 -7.45 -8.16 17.12
C GLY A 39 -6.17 -7.33 16.93
N THR A 40 -5.06 -7.70 17.58
CA THR A 40 -3.78 -7.00 17.40
C THR A 40 -2.80 -7.82 16.57
N ALA A 41 -2.06 -7.15 15.69
CA ALA A 41 -0.94 -7.77 14.98
C ALA A 41 0.35 -7.57 15.80
N VAL A 42 0.96 -8.68 16.22
CA VAL A 42 2.12 -8.67 17.10
C VAL A 42 3.19 -9.64 16.62
N GLN A 43 4.43 -9.40 17.04
CA GLN A 43 5.53 -10.33 16.89
C GLN A 43 5.76 -11.08 18.21
N VAL A 44 5.73 -12.39 18.12
CA VAL A 44 5.99 -13.30 19.23
C VAL A 44 7.18 -14.19 18.90
N GLU A 45 7.84 -14.68 19.93
CA GLU A 45 8.90 -15.67 19.82
C GLU A 45 8.60 -16.81 20.79
N GLY A 46 8.79 -18.04 20.33
CA GLY A 46 8.55 -19.20 21.18
C GLY A 46 9.14 -20.47 20.58
N THR A 47 9.13 -21.53 21.40
CA THR A 47 9.56 -22.86 20.98
C THR A 47 8.36 -23.67 20.51
N VAL A 48 8.50 -24.38 19.42
CA VAL A 48 7.46 -25.28 18.93
C VAL A 48 7.33 -26.46 19.87
N ARG A 49 6.15 -26.61 20.46
CA ARG A 49 5.80 -27.73 21.36
C ARG A 49 5.27 -28.92 20.59
N SER A 50 4.39 -28.68 19.65
CA SER A 50 3.82 -29.72 18.79
C SER A 50 3.43 -29.18 17.43
N THR A 51 3.48 -30.04 16.43
CA THR A 51 2.98 -29.74 15.09
C THR A 51 2.22 -30.92 14.54
N GLU A 52 1.02 -30.71 14.07
CA GLU A 52 0.13 -31.73 13.54
C GLU A 52 -0.53 -31.28 12.23
N ILE A 53 -0.81 -32.26 11.36
CA ILE A 53 -1.61 -32.03 10.15
C ILE A 53 -2.99 -32.62 10.39
N VAL A 54 -4.00 -31.75 10.46
CA VAL A 54 -5.39 -32.13 10.65
C VAL A 54 -6.10 -32.14 9.30
N TYR A 55 -6.91 -33.17 9.03
CA TYR A 55 -7.57 -33.34 7.73
C TYR A 55 -9.06 -32.97 7.74
N ARG A 56 -9.67 -32.74 8.91
CA ARG A 56 -11.09 -32.39 9.01
C ARG A 56 -11.25 -31.02 9.70
N PRO A 57 -12.16 -30.14 9.25
CA PRO A 57 -13.00 -30.24 8.02
C PRO A 57 -12.21 -30.09 6.72
N LYS A 58 -11.01 -29.48 6.75
CA LYS A 58 -10.08 -29.31 5.63
C LYS A 58 -8.65 -29.57 6.12
N ARG A 59 -7.76 -29.97 5.20
CA ARG A 59 -6.34 -30.13 5.49
C ARG A 59 -5.73 -28.82 5.99
N GLN A 60 -5.16 -28.83 7.18
CA GLN A 60 -4.51 -27.68 7.81
C GLN A 60 -3.31 -28.12 8.65
N LEU A 61 -2.34 -27.25 8.76
CA LEU A 61 -1.20 -27.40 9.65
C LEU A 61 -1.47 -26.57 10.90
N ILE A 62 -1.36 -27.21 12.06
CA ILE A 62 -1.52 -26.58 13.37
C ILE A 62 -0.20 -26.79 14.11
N SER A 63 0.44 -25.70 14.50
CA SER A 63 1.65 -25.72 15.31
C SER A 63 1.41 -24.94 16.59
N ARG A 64 1.74 -25.50 17.74
CA ARG A 64 1.67 -24.85 19.04
C ARG A 64 3.06 -24.38 19.40
N ILE A 65 3.18 -23.10 19.69
CA ILE A 65 4.40 -22.51 20.20
C ILE A 65 4.17 -22.05 21.64
N GLU A 66 5.21 -22.09 22.44
CA GLU A 66 5.19 -21.62 23.81
C GLU A 66 6.37 -20.73 24.12
N ASP A 67 6.16 -19.75 24.98
CA ASP A 67 7.18 -18.98 25.67
C ASP A 67 7.03 -19.18 27.20
N SER A 68 7.79 -18.42 27.99
CA SER A 68 7.68 -18.45 29.45
C SER A 68 6.33 -17.95 29.99
N THR A 69 5.46 -17.37 29.16
CA THR A 69 4.23 -16.69 29.57
C THR A 69 2.96 -17.41 29.12
N GLY A 70 3.01 -18.22 28.05
CA GLY A 70 1.83 -18.90 27.54
C GLY A 70 2.04 -19.69 26.25
N GLU A 71 0.95 -20.16 25.70
CA GLU A 71 0.90 -20.92 24.44
C GLU A 71 0.11 -20.15 23.38
N LEU A 72 0.53 -20.28 22.10
CA LEU A 72 -0.13 -19.69 20.93
C LEU A 72 -0.20 -20.72 19.81
N VAL A 73 -1.34 -20.76 19.11
CA VAL A 73 -1.54 -21.65 17.97
C VAL A 73 -1.22 -20.91 16.67
N LEU A 74 -0.33 -21.47 15.85
CA LEU A 74 -0.09 -21.04 14.47
C LEU A 74 -0.86 -21.97 13.54
N ARG A 75 -1.79 -21.42 12.74
CA ARG A 75 -2.68 -22.19 11.87
C ARG A 75 -2.46 -21.84 10.41
N PHE A 76 -2.27 -22.86 9.57
CA PHE A 76 -2.10 -22.71 8.13
C PHE A 76 -3.09 -23.58 7.37
N PHE A 77 -4.03 -22.98 6.65
CA PHE A 77 -5.03 -23.69 5.84
C PHE A 77 -4.44 -24.17 4.50
N ASN A 78 -3.45 -23.43 3.99
CA ASN A 78 -2.66 -23.81 2.83
C ASN A 78 -1.19 -23.78 3.23
N PHE A 79 -0.51 -24.90 3.11
CA PHE A 79 0.89 -25.00 3.53
C PHE A 79 1.66 -25.97 2.63
N TYR A 80 2.97 -25.75 2.57
CA TYR A 80 3.92 -26.64 1.92
C TYR A 80 4.58 -27.57 2.93
N GLY A 81 5.05 -28.74 2.48
CA GLY A 81 5.75 -29.69 3.34
C GLY A 81 6.98 -29.09 4.04
N SER A 82 7.66 -28.12 3.38
CA SER A 82 8.78 -27.38 3.97
C SER A 82 8.39 -26.56 5.21
N GLN A 83 7.16 -26.03 5.26
CA GLN A 83 6.67 -25.31 6.45
C GLN A 83 6.42 -26.26 7.62
N ALA A 84 5.82 -27.42 7.35
CA ALA A 84 5.62 -28.44 8.37
C ALA A 84 6.94 -28.93 8.96
N LYS A 85 7.94 -29.17 8.09
CA LYS A 85 9.30 -29.54 8.53
C LYS A 85 10.01 -28.42 9.31
N ALA A 86 9.79 -27.17 8.94
CA ALA A 86 10.39 -26.02 9.62
C ALA A 86 9.79 -25.79 11.03
N LEU A 87 8.57 -26.24 11.26
CA LEU A 87 7.85 -26.14 12.54
C LEU A 87 7.91 -27.47 13.32
N GLU A 88 9.02 -28.19 13.26
CA GLU A 88 9.18 -29.41 14.06
C GLU A 88 9.34 -29.10 15.55
N PRO A 89 8.90 -30.00 16.45
CA PRO A 89 9.03 -29.80 17.90
C PRO A 89 10.46 -29.47 18.31
N GLY A 90 10.63 -28.51 19.21
CA GLY A 90 11.93 -28.01 19.65
C GLY A 90 12.49 -26.87 18.79
N ALA A 91 11.94 -26.56 17.64
CA ALA A 91 12.37 -25.43 16.83
C ALA A 91 12.01 -24.10 17.53
N SER A 92 12.96 -23.18 17.64
CA SER A 92 12.68 -21.79 18.03
C SER A 92 12.18 -21.01 16.84
N VAL A 93 11.05 -20.35 16.98
CA VAL A 93 10.39 -19.62 15.89
C VAL A 93 9.98 -18.23 16.33
N ARG A 94 10.12 -17.28 15.43
CA ARG A 94 9.55 -15.95 15.56
C ARG A 94 8.42 -15.83 14.56
N ALA A 95 7.22 -15.49 15.05
CA ALA A 95 6.02 -15.37 14.25
C ALA A 95 5.42 -13.96 14.35
N PHE A 96 4.94 -13.43 13.24
CA PHE A 96 4.21 -12.16 13.18
C PHE A 96 2.85 -12.37 12.55
N GLY A 97 1.80 -11.91 13.20
CA GLY A 97 0.44 -12.03 12.71
C GLY A 97 -0.59 -11.41 13.64
N GLU A 98 -1.82 -11.32 13.15
CA GLU A 98 -2.96 -10.91 13.97
C GLU A 98 -3.39 -12.05 14.88
N VAL A 99 -3.46 -11.78 16.17
CA VAL A 99 -3.97 -12.73 17.15
C VAL A 99 -5.49 -12.75 17.08
N ARG A 100 -6.07 -13.93 17.13
CA ARG A 100 -7.52 -14.18 17.17
C ARG A 100 -7.85 -15.10 18.33
N THR A 101 -9.08 -15.05 18.81
CA THR A 101 -9.59 -16.01 19.76
C THR A 101 -9.89 -17.32 19.00
N GLY A 102 -9.16 -18.36 19.30
CA GLY A 102 -9.38 -19.71 18.78
C GLY A 102 -10.02 -20.62 19.82
N PHE A 103 -10.28 -21.87 19.43
CA PHE A 103 -10.87 -22.88 20.32
C PHE A 103 -9.95 -23.22 21.51
N PHE A 104 -8.65 -23.16 21.33
CA PHE A 104 -7.63 -23.48 22.32
C PHE A 104 -6.93 -22.24 22.90
N GLY A 105 -7.53 -21.06 22.83
CA GLY A 105 -6.92 -19.82 23.28
C GLY A 105 -6.53 -18.92 22.12
N GLY A 106 -5.41 -18.20 22.22
CA GLY A 106 -4.92 -17.36 21.15
C GLY A 106 -4.47 -18.16 19.93
N GLU A 107 -4.84 -17.70 18.72
CA GLU A 107 -4.33 -18.28 17.48
C GLU A 107 -3.94 -17.19 16.46
N MET A 108 -2.97 -17.50 15.62
CA MET A 108 -2.63 -16.70 14.43
C MET A 108 -2.92 -17.52 13.17
N ALA A 109 -3.73 -16.99 12.26
CA ALA A 109 -4.02 -17.62 10.98
C ALA A 109 -3.01 -17.12 9.91
N HIS A 110 -2.31 -18.06 9.30
CA HIS A 110 -1.27 -17.76 8.30
C HIS A 110 -0.23 -16.71 8.75
N PRO A 111 0.34 -16.83 9.97
CA PRO A 111 1.37 -15.89 10.38
C PRO A 111 2.59 -15.98 9.45
N ARG A 112 3.29 -14.88 9.30
CA ARG A 112 4.66 -14.95 8.80
C ARG A 112 5.53 -15.50 9.90
N PHE A 113 6.38 -16.46 9.59
CA PHE A 113 7.29 -17.02 10.58
C PHE A 113 8.67 -17.28 9.99
N ARG A 114 9.64 -17.32 10.86
CA ARG A 114 11.01 -17.79 10.57
C ARG A 114 11.51 -18.64 11.73
N VAL A 115 12.27 -19.67 11.39
CA VAL A 115 13.01 -20.46 12.36
C VAL A 115 14.26 -19.68 12.75
N LEU A 116 14.50 -19.61 14.04
CA LEU A 116 15.68 -18.94 14.62
C LEU A 116 16.80 -19.96 14.77
N ARG A 117 17.99 -19.59 14.31
CA ARG A 117 19.22 -20.34 14.53
C ARG A 117 20.18 -19.42 15.27
N GLY A 118 20.15 -19.49 16.61
CA GLY A 118 20.86 -18.55 17.46
C GLY A 118 20.12 -17.21 17.63
N GLU A 119 20.80 -16.21 18.20
CA GLU A 119 20.24 -14.88 18.37
C GLU A 119 20.09 -14.17 17.02
N VAL A 120 18.88 -13.79 16.71
CA VAL A 120 18.56 -13.01 15.51
C VAL A 120 17.98 -11.67 15.96
N PRO A 121 18.66 -10.54 15.69
CA PRO A 121 18.20 -9.24 16.14
C PRO A 121 16.80 -8.92 15.58
N LEU A 122 16.07 -8.09 16.32
CA LEU A 122 14.80 -7.53 15.85
C LEU A 122 15.07 -6.45 14.80
N PRO A 123 14.12 -6.21 13.88
CA PRO A 123 14.17 -5.01 13.06
C PRO A 123 14.25 -3.75 13.94
N SER A 124 15.08 -2.80 13.57
CA SER A 124 15.21 -1.53 14.30
C SER A 124 14.14 -0.50 13.92
N ALA A 125 13.43 -0.72 12.82
CA ALA A 125 12.44 0.18 12.27
C ALA A 125 11.17 -0.57 11.81
N LEU A 126 10.09 0.17 11.63
CA LEU A 126 8.84 -0.37 11.10
C LEU A 126 9.04 -1.01 9.73
N THR A 127 8.36 -2.13 9.50
CA THR A 127 8.43 -2.87 8.24
C THR A 127 7.38 -2.36 7.25
N PRO A 128 7.75 -1.75 6.11
CA PRO A 128 6.81 -1.30 5.10
C PRO A 128 6.19 -2.49 4.37
N ILE A 129 4.87 -2.43 4.18
CA ILE A 129 4.07 -3.41 3.44
C ILE A 129 3.49 -2.73 2.20
N TYR A 130 3.85 -3.24 1.04
CA TYR A 130 3.48 -2.67 -0.26
C TYR A 130 2.26 -3.37 -0.86
N PRO A 131 1.46 -2.66 -1.69
CA PRO A 131 0.51 -3.32 -2.57
C PRO A 131 1.22 -4.35 -3.44
N THR A 132 0.63 -5.53 -3.61
CA THR A 132 1.26 -6.62 -4.34
C THR A 132 0.25 -7.37 -5.22
N THR A 133 0.74 -8.23 -6.10
CA THR A 133 -0.07 -9.08 -6.98
C THR A 133 0.34 -10.54 -6.85
N ALA A 134 -0.50 -11.45 -7.35
CA ALA A 134 -0.25 -12.88 -7.29
C ALA A 134 1.14 -13.25 -7.83
N GLY A 135 1.92 -13.96 -7.01
CA GLY A 135 3.25 -14.43 -7.35
C GLY A 135 4.37 -13.38 -7.20
N LEU A 136 4.10 -12.19 -6.64
CA LEU A 136 5.11 -11.21 -6.26
C LEU A 136 5.08 -11.03 -4.73
N GLY A 137 6.05 -11.63 -4.03
CA GLY A 137 6.13 -11.55 -2.56
C GLY A 137 6.75 -10.23 -2.07
N GLN A 138 6.42 -9.84 -0.84
CA GLN A 138 6.91 -8.62 -0.18
C GLN A 138 8.44 -8.50 -0.19
N SER A 139 9.17 -9.59 0.10
CA SER A 139 10.64 -9.57 0.12
C SER A 139 11.26 -9.27 -1.25
N ALA A 140 10.63 -9.78 -2.33
CA ALA A 140 11.09 -9.49 -3.69
C ALA A 140 10.80 -8.04 -4.07
N LEU A 141 9.61 -7.55 -3.72
CA LEU A 141 9.20 -6.18 -4.02
C LEU A 141 10.06 -5.16 -3.26
N ARG A 142 10.30 -5.37 -1.96
CA ARG A 142 11.22 -4.53 -1.18
C ARG A 142 12.61 -4.45 -1.82
N ARG A 143 13.19 -5.57 -2.22
CA ARG A 143 14.50 -5.59 -2.90
C ARG A 143 14.53 -4.79 -4.20
N LEU A 144 13.43 -4.84 -4.97
CA LEU A 144 13.30 -4.06 -6.19
C LEU A 144 13.22 -2.57 -5.91
N ILE A 145 12.44 -2.19 -4.90
CA ILE A 145 12.30 -0.79 -4.46
C ILE A 145 13.62 -0.24 -3.93
N GLU A 146 14.31 -0.99 -3.07
CA GLU A 146 15.65 -0.62 -2.59
C GLU A 146 16.64 -0.38 -3.75
N GLY A 147 16.65 -1.32 -4.72
CA GLY A 147 17.48 -1.16 -5.90
C GLY A 147 17.10 0.06 -6.74
N ALA A 148 15.82 0.39 -6.85
CA ALA A 148 15.33 1.57 -7.57
C ALA A 148 15.71 2.86 -6.83
N LEU A 149 15.51 2.92 -5.51
CA LEU A 149 15.90 4.05 -4.67
C LEU A 149 17.39 4.39 -4.78
N ALA A 150 18.23 3.38 -4.93
CA ALA A 150 19.68 3.57 -5.09
C ALA A 150 20.07 4.11 -6.48
N ARG A 151 19.22 3.96 -7.51
CA ARG A 151 19.54 4.35 -8.90
C ARG A 151 18.85 5.63 -9.35
N VAL A 152 17.68 5.94 -8.77
CA VAL A 152 16.87 7.06 -9.21
C VAL A 152 17.34 8.36 -8.55
N GLU A 153 17.55 9.37 -9.35
CA GLU A 153 17.73 10.73 -8.87
C GLU A 153 16.39 11.30 -8.41
N LEU A 154 16.33 11.69 -7.14
CA LEU A 154 15.12 12.20 -6.49
C LEU A 154 15.22 13.71 -6.29
N ASP A 155 15.53 14.43 -7.37
CA ASP A 155 15.61 15.87 -7.34
C ASP A 155 14.23 16.50 -7.15
N ASP A 156 14.22 17.65 -6.50
CA ASP A 156 12.98 18.37 -6.28
C ASP A 156 12.58 19.13 -7.54
N THR A 157 11.39 18.85 -8.04
CA THR A 157 10.85 19.55 -9.23
C THR A 157 10.11 20.84 -8.89
N LEU A 158 9.87 21.10 -7.59
CA LEU A 158 9.24 22.33 -7.12
C LEU A 158 10.30 23.38 -6.83
N PRO A 159 10.07 24.67 -7.22
CA PRO A 159 10.89 25.76 -6.76
C PRO A 159 10.95 25.83 -5.23
N GLU A 160 12.11 26.17 -4.67
CA GLU A 160 12.34 26.19 -3.23
C GLU A 160 11.42 27.19 -2.51
N GLU A 161 11.13 28.34 -3.12
CA GLU A 161 10.21 29.32 -2.57
C GLU A 161 8.77 28.75 -2.45
N MET A 162 8.36 27.91 -3.42
CA MET A 162 7.04 27.29 -3.40
C MET A 162 6.95 26.21 -2.32
N SER A 163 7.92 25.32 -2.24
CA SER A 163 7.95 24.25 -1.24
C SER A 163 8.02 24.82 0.18
N SER A 164 8.85 25.84 0.41
CA SER A 164 9.00 26.53 1.69
C SER A 164 7.72 27.30 2.06
N GLY A 165 7.14 28.05 1.12
CA GLY A 165 5.90 28.81 1.35
C GLY A 165 4.69 27.94 1.70
N LEU A 166 4.67 26.69 1.23
CA LEU A 166 3.63 25.70 1.53
C LEU A 166 3.98 24.80 2.73
N GLY A 167 5.16 24.94 3.31
CA GLY A 167 5.65 24.08 4.40
C GLY A 167 5.77 22.61 3.98
N LEU A 168 6.23 22.35 2.75
CA LEU A 168 6.45 21.00 2.22
C LEU A 168 7.92 20.61 2.43
N CYS A 169 8.14 19.38 2.87
CA CYS A 169 9.47 18.78 2.91
C CYS A 169 9.99 18.49 1.49
N ARG A 170 11.28 18.26 1.34
CA ARG A 170 11.88 17.88 0.07
C ARG A 170 11.35 16.54 -0.43
N PHE A 171 11.25 16.37 -1.76
CA PHE A 171 10.72 15.15 -2.37
C PHE A 171 11.52 13.91 -1.96
N ARG A 172 12.85 13.96 -2.05
CA ARG A 172 13.74 12.88 -1.58
C ARG A 172 13.48 12.52 -0.14
N GLU A 173 13.39 13.49 0.76
CA GLU A 173 13.13 13.28 2.19
C GLU A 173 11.78 12.59 2.41
N ALA A 174 10.74 13.02 1.69
CA ALA A 174 9.42 12.39 1.78
C ALA A 174 9.46 10.91 1.37
N VAL A 175 10.11 10.60 0.26
CA VAL A 175 10.26 9.23 -0.23
C VAL A 175 11.06 8.39 0.78
N GLU A 176 12.19 8.87 1.25
CA GLU A 176 13.03 8.17 2.22
C GLU A 176 12.31 7.88 3.52
N ILE A 177 11.58 8.83 4.10
CA ILE A 177 10.79 8.62 5.32
C ILE A 177 9.74 7.53 5.14
N LEU A 178 9.08 7.51 3.98
CA LEU A 178 8.01 6.55 3.72
C LEU A 178 8.53 5.14 3.43
N HIS A 179 9.65 5.00 2.74
CA HIS A 179 10.25 3.68 2.48
C HIS A 179 11.10 3.16 3.63
N HIS A 180 11.76 4.06 4.36
CA HIS A 180 12.67 3.78 5.47
C HIS A 180 12.25 4.53 6.74
N PRO A 181 11.20 4.09 7.45
CA PRO A 181 10.84 4.66 8.73
C PRO A 181 12.04 4.64 9.68
N ARG A 182 12.27 5.74 10.39
CA ARG A 182 13.37 5.81 11.35
C ARG A 182 13.15 4.84 12.51
N PRO A 183 14.22 4.32 13.14
CA PRO A 183 14.11 3.55 14.37
C PRO A 183 13.32 4.31 15.44
N GLY A 184 12.41 3.62 16.14
CA GLY A 184 11.56 4.22 17.16
C GLY A 184 10.43 5.11 16.66
N ALA A 185 10.16 5.12 15.34
CA ALA A 185 9.01 5.83 14.79
C ALA A 185 7.69 5.27 15.33
N ASP A 186 6.77 6.16 15.68
CA ASP A 186 5.44 5.78 16.15
C ASP A 186 4.59 5.19 15.01
N PRO A 187 4.13 3.92 15.13
CA PRO A 187 3.29 3.29 14.11
C PRO A 187 2.00 4.04 13.81
N ALA A 188 1.41 4.72 14.81
CA ALA A 188 0.18 5.46 14.64
C ALA A 188 0.34 6.66 13.70
N SER A 189 1.50 7.33 13.75
CA SER A 189 1.80 8.48 12.88
C SER A 189 1.88 8.07 11.40
N PHE A 190 2.33 6.86 11.10
CA PHE A 190 2.37 6.32 9.74
C PHE A 190 1.00 5.83 9.25
N SER A 191 0.21 5.21 10.12
CA SER A 191 -1.11 4.67 9.79
C SER A 191 -2.11 5.76 9.40
N GLY A 192 -2.08 6.91 10.08
CA GLY A 192 -2.97 8.05 9.83
C GLY A 192 -2.64 8.85 8.57
N ARG A 193 -1.52 8.57 7.88
CA ARG A 193 -1.03 9.33 6.72
C ARG A 193 -0.96 10.85 6.96
N ALA A 194 -0.67 11.25 8.20
CA ALA A 194 -0.60 12.65 8.64
C ALA A 194 0.81 13.24 8.58
N LEU A 195 1.84 12.41 8.37
CA LEU A 195 3.23 12.85 8.28
C LEU A 195 3.43 13.90 7.18
N PRO A 196 4.37 14.85 7.36
CA PRO A 196 4.77 15.79 6.33
C PRO A 196 5.14 15.13 5.00
N ALA A 197 5.76 13.94 5.06
CA ALA A 197 6.07 13.12 3.89
C ALA A 197 4.82 12.74 3.08
N TRP A 198 3.73 12.29 3.73
CA TRP A 198 2.47 12.02 3.05
C TRP A 198 1.82 13.28 2.49
N ARG A 199 1.94 14.41 3.20
CA ARG A 199 1.45 15.70 2.71
C ARG A 199 2.15 16.09 1.42
N ARG A 200 3.48 15.90 1.35
CA ARG A 200 4.27 16.15 0.15
C ARG A 200 3.81 15.26 -1.01
N MET A 201 3.71 13.96 -0.82
CA MET A 201 3.29 13.03 -1.88
C MET A 201 1.89 13.33 -2.41
N LYS A 202 0.94 13.63 -1.52
CA LYS A 202 -0.43 14.04 -1.90
C LYS A 202 -0.42 15.34 -2.71
N PHE A 203 0.41 16.31 -2.32
CA PHE A 203 0.52 17.57 -3.04
C PHE A 203 1.06 17.36 -4.46
N ASP A 204 2.13 16.59 -4.60
CA ASP A 204 2.74 16.33 -5.92
C ASP A 204 1.77 15.59 -6.83
N GLU A 205 1.05 14.59 -6.34
CA GLU A 205 0.03 13.87 -7.11
C GLU A 205 -1.09 14.80 -7.60
N LEU A 206 -1.65 15.61 -6.70
CA LEU A 206 -2.71 16.57 -7.04
C LEU A 206 -2.22 17.65 -8.02
N LEU A 207 -0.98 18.12 -7.86
CA LEU A 207 -0.38 19.08 -8.78
C LEU A 207 -0.19 18.46 -10.16
N ALA A 208 0.34 17.24 -10.24
CA ALA A 208 0.52 16.52 -11.49
C ALA A 208 -0.80 16.32 -12.23
N GLN A 209 -1.87 15.94 -11.52
CA GLN A 209 -3.22 15.81 -12.08
C GLN A 209 -3.72 17.17 -12.62
N GLN A 210 -3.58 18.25 -11.84
CA GLN A 210 -4.01 19.59 -12.25
C GLN A 210 -3.25 20.08 -13.49
N LEU A 211 -1.94 19.87 -13.52
CA LEU A 211 -1.11 20.25 -14.67
C LEU A 211 -1.49 19.46 -15.92
N SER A 212 -1.72 18.15 -15.77
CA SER A 212 -2.19 17.28 -16.87
C SER A 212 -3.53 17.74 -17.40
N MET A 213 -4.51 18.01 -16.55
CA MET A 213 -5.83 18.52 -16.95
C MET A 213 -5.73 19.87 -17.68
N ARG A 214 -4.90 20.81 -17.15
CA ARG A 214 -4.67 22.12 -17.81
C ARG A 214 -4.00 21.97 -19.15
N LYS A 215 -3.03 21.06 -19.30
CA LYS A 215 -2.38 20.76 -20.56
C LYS A 215 -3.40 20.26 -21.59
N HIS A 216 -4.18 19.25 -21.25
CA HIS A 216 -5.23 18.72 -22.14
C HIS A 216 -6.31 19.74 -22.48
N TYR A 217 -6.68 20.60 -21.54
CA TYR A 217 -7.61 21.69 -21.81
C TYR A 217 -7.03 22.69 -22.83
N ARG A 218 -5.77 23.10 -22.67
CA ARG A 218 -5.08 24.00 -23.63
C ARG A 218 -4.97 23.36 -25.01
N GLU A 219 -4.57 22.08 -25.09
CA GLU A 219 -4.48 21.32 -26.33
C GLU A 219 -5.83 21.24 -27.06
N ARG A 220 -6.93 21.01 -26.32
CA ARG A 220 -8.27 21.02 -26.90
C ARG A 220 -8.66 22.42 -27.38
N LYS A 221 -8.38 23.44 -26.61
CA LYS A 221 -8.71 24.82 -26.95
C LYS A 221 -7.91 25.38 -28.13
N SER A 222 -6.69 24.86 -28.36
CA SER A 222 -5.85 25.23 -29.50
C SER A 222 -6.29 24.56 -30.82
N ARG A 223 -7.13 23.53 -30.77
CA ARG A 223 -7.69 22.91 -31.97
C ARG A 223 -8.75 23.82 -32.54
N ALA A 224 -8.47 24.37 -33.74
CA ALA A 224 -9.47 25.15 -34.47
C ALA A 224 -10.67 24.24 -34.82
N ALA A 225 -11.85 24.65 -34.45
CA ALA A 225 -13.08 24.02 -34.95
C ALA A 225 -13.42 24.63 -36.32
N PRO A 226 -13.94 23.84 -37.28
CA PRO A 226 -14.46 24.41 -38.54
C PRO A 226 -15.59 25.39 -38.22
N VAL A 227 -15.54 26.55 -38.83
CA VAL A 227 -16.62 27.53 -38.71
C VAL A 227 -17.87 26.94 -39.35
N LEU A 228 -18.87 26.65 -38.54
CA LEU A 228 -20.17 26.23 -39.02
C LEU A 228 -20.99 27.47 -39.44
N ALA A 229 -21.19 27.67 -40.74
CA ALA A 229 -22.02 28.76 -41.22
C ALA A 229 -23.44 28.60 -40.66
N ARG A 230 -23.95 29.66 -40.05
CA ARG A 230 -25.29 29.69 -39.45
C ARG A 230 -26.36 29.49 -40.54
N LYS A 231 -27.12 28.40 -40.45
CA LYS A 231 -28.25 28.09 -41.36
C LYS A 231 -29.56 28.24 -40.58
N ASP A 232 -30.00 29.48 -40.40
CA ASP A 232 -31.16 29.81 -39.55
C ASP A 232 -32.46 29.12 -39.91
N LEU A 233 -32.67 28.75 -41.19
CA LEU A 233 -33.90 28.10 -41.66
C LEU A 233 -34.18 26.73 -40.98
N GLN A 234 -33.16 25.88 -40.88
CA GLN A 234 -33.33 24.53 -40.29
C GLN A 234 -33.47 24.63 -38.77
N THR A 235 -32.76 25.52 -38.17
CA THR A 235 -32.72 25.74 -36.74
C THR A 235 -34.03 26.35 -36.22
N SER A 236 -34.56 27.37 -36.94
CA SER A 236 -35.82 27.97 -36.61
C SER A 236 -37.01 26.97 -36.78
N ALA A 237 -36.96 26.12 -37.82
CA ALA A 237 -37.94 25.07 -38.03
C ALA A 237 -37.89 24.01 -36.90
N LEU A 238 -36.68 23.66 -36.40
CA LEU A 238 -36.53 22.76 -35.27
C LEU A 238 -37.10 23.34 -33.99
N ILE A 239 -36.74 24.59 -33.67
CA ILE A 239 -37.22 25.30 -32.47
C ILE A 239 -38.72 25.41 -32.45
N ALA A 240 -39.34 25.74 -33.62
CA ALA A 240 -40.78 25.84 -33.76
C ALA A 240 -41.52 24.52 -33.51
N ARG A 241 -40.85 23.37 -33.68
CA ARG A 241 -41.42 22.02 -33.46
C ARG A 241 -41.18 21.48 -32.04
N LEU A 242 -40.41 22.18 -31.20
CA LEU A 242 -40.21 21.74 -29.84
C LEU A 242 -41.53 21.81 -29.04
N PRO A 243 -41.85 20.79 -28.22
CA PRO A 243 -43.07 20.77 -27.40
C PRO A 243 -42.98 21.71 -26.19
N PHE A 244 -41.88 22.48 -26.06
CA PHE A 244 -41.62 23.43 -24.99
C PHE A 244 -40.91 24.68 -25.54
N ARG A 245 -40.95 25.77 -24.76
CA ARG A 245 -40.16 26.97 -25.04
C ARG A 245 -38.79 26.89 -24.41
N LEU A 246 -37.74 27.32 -25.10
CA LEU A 246 -36.40 27.42 -24.56
C LEU A 246 -36.41 28.42 -23.39
N THR A 247 -35.72 28.05 -22.28
CA THR A 247 -35.48 28.96 -21.15
C THR A 247 -34.55 30.10 -21.57
N GLY A 248 -34.53 31.22 -20.83
CA GLY A 248 -33.62 32.33 -21.09
C GLY A 248 -32.14 31.95 -21.07
N ALA A 249 -31.76 30.99 -20.23
CA ALA A 249 -30.40 30.46 -20.21
C ALA A 249 -30.05 29.66 -21.47
N GLN A 250 -30.97 28.82 -21.94
CA GLN A 250 -30.81 28.08 -23.21
C GLN A 250 -30.76 29.00 -24.42
N GLN A 251 -31.55 30.07 -24.44
CA GLN A 251 -31.51 31.07 -25.52
C GLN A 251 -30.19 31.82 -25.55
N ARG A 252 -29.61 32.19 -24.37
CA ARG A 252 -28.29 32.81 -24.31
C ARG A 252 -27.18 31.87 -24.79
N ALA A 253 -27.13 30.63 -24.26
CA ALA A 253 -26.16 29.64 -24.69
C ALA A 253 -26.23 29.36 -26.23
N TRP A 254 -27.43 29.30 -26.75
CA TRP A 254 -27.64 29.21 -28.22
C TRP A 254 -27.06 30.39 -28.98
N GLY A 255 -27.20 31.61 -28.45
CA GLY A 255 -26.69 32.82 -29.12
C GLY A 255 -25.16 32.94 -29.05
N GLU A 256 -24.50 32.22 -28.13
CA GLU A 256 -23.05 32.16 -27.96
C GLU A 256 -22.37 31.12 -28.88
N ILE A 257 -23.11 30.16 -29.41
CA ILE A 257 -22.66 29.12 -30.35
C ILE A 257 -22.80 29.59 -31.80
#